data_a6397cbd2479fddd383dbbed29a9b579
#
_entry.id   a6397cbd2479fddd383dbbed29a9b579
#
_cell.length_a   1.000
_cell.length_b   1.000
_cell.length_c   1.000
_cell.angle_alpha   90.00
_cell.angle_beta   90.00
_cell.angle_gamma   90.00
#
_symmetry.space_group_name_H-M   'P 1'
#
loop_
_entity.id
_entity.type
_entity.pdbx_description
1 polymer ?
#
loop_
_entity_poly.entity_id
_entity_poly.type
_entity_poly.pdbx_seq_one_letter_code
_entity_poly.pdbx_strand_id
1 'polypeptide(L)'
;MTSIKSIKTTPLLVRNKVPYVWAQGVTYGAEVILIEIQTTDGVSGYGESIGAPLAAAVKPLIDMAAQHLIGESVFDNRRLMAQCAQSIFQLHGIGRASGLGQQVLAGLEMAMWDAAGKTAGYAVHELLGGKVREEIEYFGFIQGDTAEELASHAADLVKEGHHVIYGKVGRGEQQDFEIVRQVRAAVGESVRLRFDPNEAWDPLTAVRMIRKLASYDIEMFEQPCDHRSLQALRQIRENSPVAIAADQSVFDAADVYNAVRMGAADLIVLGLHETGGVVPFIEAAAVAAAAGINICLHGVHETGITTCASNHAAAVITNLDDGNQYMNHLLASDVISSPQLSLVDGRLPVLAGPGFGFEIDTDAVAKAAEEYQASL
;
A
#
# COMPACT_ATOMS: atom_id res chain seq x y z
N MET A 1 25.16 7.23 22.61
CA MET A 1 24.31 7.27 21.41
C MET A 1 23.32 6.16 21.54
N THR A 2 22.05 6.43 21.24
CA THR A 2 21.00 5.41 21.24
C THR A 2 21.29 4.35 20.18
N SER A 3 21.34 3.09 20.59
CA SER A 3 21.54 1.96 19.69
C SER A 3 20.43 0.93 19.80
N ILE A 4 20.26 0.11 18.79
CA ILE A 4 19.28 -0.97 18.75
C ILE A 4 19.75 -2.09 19.67
N LYS A 5 18.96 -2.35 20.73
CA LYS A 5 19.26 -3.38 21.72
C LYS A 5 18.76 -4.76 21.30
N SER A 6 17.53 -4.82 20.77
CA SER A 6 16.89 -6.05 20.35
C SER A 6 15.82 -5.79 19.31
N ILE A 7 15.54 -6.81 18.51
CA ILE A 7 14.44 -6.81 17.53
C ILE A 7 13.60 -8.06 17.78
N LYS A 8 12.28 -7.88 17.85
CA LYS A 8 11.32 -8.96 17.98
C LYS A 8 10.38 -8.95 16.77
N THR A 9 10.14 -10.12 16.21
CA THR A 9 9.23 -10.31 15.07
C THR A 9 8.08 -11.24 15.48
N THR A 10 6.85 -10.84 15.25
CA THR A 10 5.65 -11.58 15.67
C THR A 10 4.66 -11.67 14.52
N PRO A 11 4.41 -12.87 13.95
CA PRO A 11 3.35 -13.06 12.97
C PRO A 11 1.98 -12.81 13.57
N LEU A 12 1.14 -12.08 12.85
CA LEU A 12 -0.20 -11.69 13.25
C LEU A 12 -1.20 -12.01 12.13
N LEU A 13 -2.43 -12.33 12.52
CA LEU A 13 -3.58 -12.40 11.62
C LEU A 13 -4.70 -11.52 12.17
N VAL A 14 -5.01 -10.44 11.45
CA VAL A 14 -6.13 -9.54 11.77
C VAL A 14 -7.25 -9.80 10.79
N ARG A 15 -8.41 -10.27 11.28
CA ARG A 15 -9.54 -10.66 10.44
C ARG A 15 -10.23 -9.46 9.79
N ASN A 16 -10.77 -9.67 8.59
CA ASN A 16 -11.66 -8.72 7.94
C ASN A 16 -13.06 -8.75 8.56
N LYS A 17 -13.81 -7.64 8.43
CA LYS A 17 -15.25 -7.57 8.74
C LYS A 17 -16.06 -8.51 7.86
N VAL A 18 -15.72 -8.55 6.57
CA VAL A 18 -16.28 -9.45 5.56
C VAL A 18 -15.15 -9.93 4.64
N PRO A 19 -15.29 -11.07 3.95
CA PRO A 19 -14.29 -11.52 2.99
C PRO A 19 -14.06 -10.46 1.91
N TYR A 20 -12.80 -10.23 1.58
CA TYR A 20 -12.38 -9.34 0.49
C TYR A 20 -12.23 -10.15 -0.79
N VAL A 21 -13.04 -9.83 -1.81
CA VAL A 21 -13.08 -10.53 -3.11
C VAL A 21 -12.41 -9.69 -4.19
N TRP A 22 -11.49 -10.29 -4.94
CA TRP A 22 -10.79 -9.67 -6.05
C TRP A 22 -10.54 -10.67 -7.20
N ALA A 23 -9.94 -10.24 -8.32
CA ALA A 23 -9.81 -11.08 -9.50
C ALA A 23 -8.99 -12.38 -9.28
N GLN A 24 -8.05 -12.38 -8.33
CA GLN A 24 -7.16 -13.52 -8.07
C GLN A 24 -7.61 -14.39 -6.87
N GLY A 25 -8.69 -14.03 -6.16
CA GLY A 25 -9.17 -14.85 -5.04
C GLY A 25 -9.94 -14.11 -3.96
N VAL A 26 -9.94 -14.70 -2.77
CA VAL A 26 -10.63 -14.18 -1.58
C VAL A 26 -9.67 -14.12 -0.41
N THR A 27 -9.63 -12.99 0.29
CA THR A 27 -8.81 -12.77 1.47
C THR A 27 -9.68 -12.53 2.71
N TYR A 28 -9.34 -13.18 3.82
CA TYR A 28 -10.14 -13.18 5.04
C TYR A 28 -9.56 -12.32 6.16
N GLY A 29 -8.38 -11.72 5.95
CA GLY A 29 -7.70 -10.88 6.93
C GLY A 29 -6.31 -10.47 6.46
N ALA A 30 -5.71 -9.55 7.19
CA ALA A 30 -4.32 -9.13 7.02
C ALA A 30 -3.40 -10.12 7.78
N GLU A 31 -2.58 -10.87 7.04
CA GLU A 31 -1.48 -11.64 7.60
C GLU A 31 -0.20 -10.81 7.51
N VAL A 32 0.31 -10.39 8.66
CA VAL A 32 1.46 -9.49 8.75
C VAL A 32 2.47 -9.98 9.77
N ILE A 33 3.68 -9.44 9.73
CA ILE A 33 4.70 -9.67 10.74
C ILE A 33 5.00 -8.33 11.41
N LEU A 34 4.57 -8.20 12.65
CA LEU A 34 4.93 -7.06 13.50
C LEU A 34 6.42 -7.11 13.82
N ILE A 35 7.10 -5.99 13.64
CA ILE A 35 8.51 -5.81 13.97
C ILE A 35 8.60 -4.75 15.07
N GLU A 36 9.17 -5.14 16.22
CA GLU A 36 9.46 -4.26 17.35
C GLU A 36 10.97 -4.10 17.49
N ILE A 37 11.46 -2.88 17.35
CA ILE A 37 12.84 -2.48 17.65
C ILE A 37 12.86 -1.86 19.04
N GLN A 38 13.65 -2.42 19.96
CA GLN A 38 13.90 -1.83 21.25
C GLN A 38 15.29 -1.21 21.29
N THR A 39 15.40 0.03 21.73
CA THR A 39 16.65 0.77 21.87
C THR A 39 17.26 0.64 23.28
N THR A 40 18.53 1.00 23.41
CA THR A 40 19.26 0.95 24.70
C THR A 40 18.77 1.97 25.74
N ASP A 41 18.10 3.02 25.30
CA ASP A 41 17.46 4.05 26.15
C ASP A 41 15.97 3.78 26.43
N GLY A 42 15.46 2.60 25.98
CA GLY A 42 14.12 2.12 26.32
C GLY A 42 13.01 2.57 25.36
N VAL A 43 13.34 3.19 24.24
CA VAL A 43 12.37 3.51 23.21
C VAL A 43 12.04 2.26 22.38
N SER A 44 10.76 2.05 22.09
CA SER A 44 10.31 1.02 21.15
C SER A 44 9.77 1.65 19.86
N GLY A 45 10.31 1.22 18.72
CA GLY A 45 9.79 1.55 17.40
C GLY A 45 9.16 0.34 16.73
N TYR A 46 8.11 0.57 15.95
CA TYR A 46 7.31 -0.47 15.36
C TYR A 46 7.16 -0.30 13.85
N GLY A 47 7.12 -1.43 13.16
CA GLY A 47 6.81 -1.53 11.74
C GLY A 47 6.15 -2.87 11.44
N GLU A 48 5.66 -3.04 10.24
CA GLU A 48 5.09 -4.32 9.82
C GLU A 48 5.52 -4.69 8.41
N SER A 49 5.71 -5.98 8.16
CA SER A 49 5.90 -6.57 6.85
C SER A 49 4.71 -7.44 6.50
N ILE A 50 4.30 -7.44 5.23
CA ILE A 50 3.25 -8.34 4.75
C ILE A 50 3.72 -9.79 4.86
N GLY A 51 2.84 -10.66 5.36
CA GLY A 51 3.08 -12.09 5.54
C GLY A 51 2.92 -12.94 4.26
N ALA A 52 2.74 -12.33 3.10
CA ALA A 52 2.56 -13.06 1.85
C ALA A 52 3.91 -13.61 1.30
N PRO A 53 3.94 -14.81 0.70
CA PRO A 53 2.81 -15.73 0.55
C PRO A 53 2.40 -16.45 1.83
N LEU A 54 3.25 -16.54 2.84
CA LEU A 54 3.03 -17.08 4.19
C LEU A 54 3.97 -16.39 5.17
N ALA A 55 3.49 -15.92 6.30
CA ALA A 55 4.32 -15.28 7.32
C ALA A 55 5.44 -16.23 7.82
N ALA A 56 5.18 -17.54 7.89
CA ALA A 56 6.17 -18.55 8.21
C ALA A 56 7.38 -18.59 7.24
N ALA A 57 7.17 -18.21 5.97
CA ALA A 57 8.25 -18.13 4.97
C ALA A 57 8.96 -16.77 4.99
N VAL A 58 8.26 -15.69 5.29
CA VAL A 58 8.78 -14.31 5.28
C VAL A 58 9.57 -14.00 6.56
N LYS A 59 9.05 -14.41 7.73
CA LYS A 59 9.67 -14.13 9.04
C LYS A 59 11.15 -14.49 9.13
N PRO A 60 11.64 -15.68 8.68
CA PRO A 60 13.06 -16.00 8.71
C PRO A 60 13.94 -15.03 7.91
N LEU A 61 13.44 -14.46 6.81
CA LEU A 61 14.15 -13.46 6.02
C LEU A 61 14.27 -12.13 6.78
N ILE A 62 13.20 -11.73 7.47
CA ILE A 62 13.21 -10.55 8.35
C ILE A 62 14.20 -10.75 9.49
N ASP A 63 14.16 -11.92 10.17
CA ASP A 63 15.05 -12.23 11.29
C ASP A 63 16.52 -12.24 10.87
N MET A 64 16.81 -12.73 9.66
CA MET A 64 18.15 -12.72 9.08
C MET A 64 18.64 -11.28 8.81
N ALA A 65 17.82 -10.47 8.15
CA ALA A 65 18.16 -9.08 7.83
C ALA A 65 18.31 -8.23 9.10
N ALA A 66 17.46 -8.44 10.09
CA ALA A 66 17.47 -7.73 11.37
C ALA A 66 18.78 -7.84 12.15
N GLN A 67 19.57 -8.90 11.92
CA GLN A 67 20.86 -9.07 12.59
C GLN A 67 21.86 -7.94 12.26
N HIS A 68 21.73 -7.31 11.09
CA HIS A 68 22.58 -6.18 10.70
C HIS A 68 22.26 -4.89 11.46
N LEU A 69 21.13 -4.83 12.16
CA LEU A 69 20.68 -3.65 12.88
C LEU A 69 21.10 -3.66 14.36
N ILE A 70 21.35 -4.83 14.96
CA ILE A 70 21.65 -4.95 16.39
C ILE A 70 22.96 -4.24 16.74
N GLY A 71 22.93 -3.38 17.76
CA GLY A 71 24.06 -2.57 18.21
C GLY A 71 24.27 -1.27 17.43
N GLU A 72 23.58 -1.10 16.31
CA GLU A 72 23.68 0.06 15.43
C GLU A 72 22.73 1.20 15.86
N SER A 73 22.96 2.42 15.35
CA SER A 73 22.13 3.58 15.62
C SER A 73 20.85 3.57 14.81
N VAL A 74 19.70 3.89 15.42
CA VAL A 74 18.42 4.05 14.71
C VAL A 74 18.45 5.18 13.66
N PHE A 75 19.41 6.11 13.75
CA PHE A 75 19.56 7.21 12.78
C PHE A 75 20.35 6.85 11.53
N ASP A 76 20.99 5.66 11.48
CA ASP A 76 21.77 5.18 10.33
C ASP A 76 20.90 4.43 9.31
N ASN A 77 19.62 4.79 9.19
CA ASN A 77 18.62 4.06 8.41
C ASN A 77 19.12 3.70 7.00
N ARG A 78 19.54 4.67 6.16
CA ARG A 78 19.97 4.41 4.78
C ARG A 78 21.10 3.39 4.67
N ARG A 79 22.13 3.52 5.51
CA ARG A 79 23.29 2.62 5.51
C ARG A 79 22.88 1.20 5.91
N LEU A 80 22.09 1.10 6.97
CA LEU A 80 21.66 -0.19 7.54
C LEU A 80 20.69 -0.91 6.63
N MET A 81 19.73 -0.19 6.03
CA MET A 81 18.80 -0.78 5.06
C MET A 81 19.51 -1.26 3.80
N ALA A 82 20.59 -0.59 3.36
CA ALA A 82 21.42 -1.09 2.27
C ALA A 82 22.13 -2.40 2.63
N GLN A 83 22.58 -2.59 3.88
CA GLN A 83 23.15 -3.85 4.36
C GLN A 83 22.10 -4.95 4.46
N CYS A 84 20.91 -4.65 4.99
CA CYS A 84 19.77 -5.57 5.00
C CYS A 84 19.41 -6.02 3.58
N ALA A 85 19.30 -5.07 2.65
CA ALA A 85 19.01 -5.36 1.25
C ALA A 85 20.08 -6.25 0.62
N GLN A 86 21.35 -5.98 0.90
CA GLN A 86 22.46 -6.81 0.42
C GLN A 86 22.31 -8.27 0.90
N SER A 87 21.93 -8.51 2.14
CA SER A 87 21.75 -9.86 2.67
C SER A 87 20.60 -10.63 2.01
N ILE A 88 19.56 -9.92 1.52
CA ILE A 88 18.39 -10.52 0.87
C ILE A 88 18.60 -10.68 -0.63
N PHE A 89 19.12 -9.63 -1.31
CA PHE A 89 19.17 -9.57 -2.77
C PHE A 89 20.41 -10.17 -3.41
N GLN A 90 21.49 -10.42 -2.67
CA GLN A 90 22.74 -10.93 -3.24
C GLN A 90 22.81 -12.45 -3.43
N LEU A 91 21.83 -13.22 -2.97
CA LEU A 91 21.82 -14.66 -3.12
C LEU A 91 21.48 -15.09 -4.55
N HIS A 92 22.50 -15.20 -5.41
CA HIS A 92 22.44 -15.86 -6.73
C HIS A 92 21.25 -15.46 -7.64
N GLY A 93 20.91 -14.17 -7.67
CA GLY A 93 19.82 -13.66 -8.51
C GLY A 93 18.39 -13.88 -7.98
N ILE A 94 18.23 -14.55 -6.83
CA ILE A 94 16.93 -14.71 -6.15
C ILE A 94 16.36 -13.34 -5.72
N GLY A 95 17.23 -12.39 -5.41
CA GLY A 95 16.87 -11.03 -5.04
C GLY A 95 16.19 -10.18 -6.13
N ARG A 96 16.01 -10.74 -7.32
CA ARG A 96 15.18 -10.15 -8.36
C ARG A 96 13.74 -10.68 -8.38
N ALA A 97 13.36 -11.54 -7.42
CA ALA A 97 11.95 -11.81 -7.17
C ALA A 97 11.32 -10.52 -6.64
N SER A 98 10.85 -9.70 -7.56
CA SER A 98 10.22 -8.40 -7.29
C SER A 98 9.14 -8.55 -6.21
N GLY A 99 9.14 -7.66 -5.25
CA GLY A 99 8.14 -7.60 -4.20
C GLY A 99 8.54 -8.26 -2.89
N LEU A 100 9.00 -9.52 -2.87
CA LEU A 100 9.27 -10.23 -1.60
C LEU A 100 10.38 -9.57 -0.76
N GLY A 101 11.49 -9.19 -1.39
CA GLY A 101 12.59 -8.55 -0.68
C GLY A 101 12.23 -7.17 -0.16
N GLN A 102 11.48 -6.39 -0.93
CA GLN A 102 10.97 -5.10 -0.53
C GLN A 102 9.99 -5.22 0.65
N GLN A 103 9.06 -6.18 0.61
CA GLN A 103 8.14 -6.44 1.72
C GLN A 103 8.88 -6.78 3.03
N VAL A 104 9.95 -7.58 2.94
CA VAL A 104 10.82 -7.87 4.10
C VAL A 104 11.46 -6.60 4.66
N LEU A 105 11.98 -5.75 3.77
CA LEU A 105 12.69 -4.54 4.16
C LEU A 105 11.75 -3.46 4.71
N ALA A 106 10.55 -3.35 4.17
CA ALA A 106 9.60 -2.29 4.51
C ALA A 106 9.30 -2.22 6.01
N GLY A 107 9.03 -3.35 6.63
CA GLY A 107 8.74 -3.40 8.07
C GLY A 107 9.93 -3.02 8.95
N LEU A 108 11.15 -3.44 8.57
CA LEU A 108 12.37 -3.05 9.28
C LEU A 108 12.62 -1.55 9.13
N GLU A 109 12.45 -1.02 7.94
CA GLU A 109 12.64 0.40 7.63
C GLU A 109 11.64 1.29 8.38
N MET A 110 10.37 0.91 8.39
CA MET A 110 9.33 1.59 9.17
C MET A 110 9.65 1.57 10.68
N ALA A 111 10.01 0.39 11.23
CA ALA A 111 10.37 0.29 12.65
C ALA A 111 11.58 1.17 13.03
N MET A 112 12.56 1.29 12.14
CA MET A 112 13.70 2.18 12.31
C MET A 112 13.28 3.66 12.33
N TRP A 113 12.40 4.09 11.40
CA TRP A 113 11.91 5.47 11.37
C TRP A 113 11.05 5.80 12.60
N ASP A 114 10.19 4.89 13.03
CA ASP A 114 9.38 5.07 14.22
C ASP A 114 10.27 5.21 15.47
N ALA A 115 11.27 4.33 15.64
CA ALA A 115 12.25 4.43 16.72
C ALA A 115 13.06 5.75 16.66
N ALA A 116 13.50 6.16 15.48
CA ALA A 116 14.26 7.40 15.29
C ALA A 116 13.41 8.63 15.63
N GLY A 117 12.17 8.70 15.14
CA GLY A 117 11.23 9.78 15.45
C GLY A 117 10.93 9.88 16.94
N LYS A 118 10.63 8.76 17.60
CA LYS A 118 10.39 8.68 19.06
C LYS A 118 11.62 9.08 19.86
N THR A 119 12.82 8.62 19.47
CA THR A 119 14.08 8.98 20.12
C THR A 119 14.39 10.48 19.96
N ALA A 120 14.11 11.06 18.80
CA ALA A 120 14.35 12.47 18.53
C ALA A 120 13.23 13.39 19.08
N GLY A 121 12.05 12.85 19.41
CA GLY A 121 10.87 13.62 19.83
C GLY A 121 10.16 14.33 18.66
N TYR A 122 10.31 13.85 17.43
CA TYR A 122 9.74 14.43 16.21
C TYR A 122 8.85 13.42 15.48
N ALA A 123 7.85 13.93 14.78
CA ALA A 123 7.11 13.14 13.80
C ALA A 123 8.03 12.74 12.62
N VAL A 124 7.80 11.56 12.03
CA VAL A 124 8.65 11.09 10.92
C VAL A 124 8.61 12.06 9.73
N HIS A 125 7.45 12.60 9.38
CA HIS A 125 7.37 13.61 8.29
C HIS A 125 8.24 14.85 8.56
N GLU A 126 8.44 15.26 9.82
CA GLU A 126 9.31 16.39 10.18
C GLU A 126 10.78 16.04 9.94
N LEU A 127 11.20 14.80 10.26
CA LEU A 127 12.55 14.30 9.98
C LEU A 127 12.82 14.15 8.47
N LEU A 128 11.77 14.00 7.67
CA LEU A 128 11.83 13.89 6.21
C LEU A 128 11.76 15.24 5.48
N GLY A 129 11.76 16.36 6.21
CA GLY A 129 11.77 17.71 5.65
C GLY A 129 10.46 18.49 5.80
N GLY A 130 9.47 17.92 6.45
CA GLY A 130 8.18 18.56 6.73
C GLY A 130 7.09 18.23 5.71
N LYS A 131 5.85 18.35 6.14
CA LYS A 131 4.67 18.06 5.33
C LYS A 131 4.37 19.18 4.34
N VAL A 132 3.89 18.80 3.15
CA VAL A 132 3.44 19.71 2.09
C VAL A 132 1.91 19.77 1.96
N ARG A 133 1.20 19.02 2.78
CA ARG A 133 -0.28 18.98 2.90
C ARG A 133 -0.71 18.70 4.34
N GLU A 134 -1.95 19.08 4.67
CA GLU A 134 -2.50 18.91 6.01
C GLU A 134 -3.30 17.61 6.18
N GLU A 135 -3.79 17.04 5.08
CA GLU A 135 -4.60 15.83 5.05
C GLU A 135 -4.32 15.00 3.80
N ILE A 136 -4.64 13.71 3.87
CA ILE A 136 -4.58 12.77 2.75
C ILE A 136 -6.00 12.37 2.37
N GLU A 137 -6.32 12.47 1.08
CA GLU A 137 -7.62 12.07 0.53
C GLU A 137 -7.55 10.62 0.03
N TYR A 138 -8.56 9.83 0.38
CA TYR A 138 -8.66 8.42 0.04
C TYR A 138 -9.92 8.15 -0.77
N PHE A 139 -9.86 7.24 -1.72
CA PHE A 139 -11.03 6.82 -2.47
C PHE A 139 -11.93 5.88 -1.64
N GLY A 140 -13.22 5.86 -1.95
CA GLY A 140 -14.19 4.90 -1.42
C GLY A 140 -14.01 3.56 -2.12
N PHE A 141 -13.53 2.54 -1.38
CA PHE A 141 -13.28 1.20 -1.92
C PHE A 141 -14.52 0.33 -1.78
N ILE A 142 -15.20 0.03 -2.90
CA ILE A 142 -16.44 -0.75 -2.88
C ILE A 142 -16.22 -2.24 -2.66
N GLN A 143 -17.11 -2.85 -1.87
CA GLN A 143 -17.13 -4.27 -1.54
C GLN A 143 -18.49 -4.86 -1.85
N GLY A 144 -18.51 -6.10 -2.35
CA GLY A 144 -19.71 -6.87 -2.67
C GLY A 144 -19.43 -7.95 -3.70
N ASP A 145 -20.33 -8.93 -3.78
CA ASP A 145 -20.24 -10.03 -4.73
C ASP A 145 -21.01 -9.74 -6.01
N THR A 146 -22.14 -9.03 -5.91
CA THR A 146 -23.02 -8.66 -7.03
C THR A 146 -22.84 -7.21 -7.47
N ALA A 147 -23.23 -6.90 -8.68
CA ALA A 147 -23.22 -5.52 -9.19
C ALA A 147 -24.13 -4.60 -8.37
N GLU A 148 -25.28 -5.11 -7.88
CA GLU A 148 -26.21 -4.40 -7.02
C GLU A 148 -25.59 -4.05 -5.67
N GLU A 149 -24.91 -4.99 -5.03
CA GLU A 149 -24.22 -4.75 -3.76
C GLU A 149 -23.11 -3.72 -3.91
N LEU A 150 -22.27 -3.85 -4.95
CA LEU A 150 -21.23 -2.89 -5.26
C LEU A 150 -21.77 -1.48 -5.52
N ALA A 151 -22.87 -1.37 -6.27
CA ALA A 151 -23.53 -0.10 -6.54
C ALA A 151 -24.15 0.53 -5.27
N SER A 152 -24.77 -0.30 -4.42
CA SER A 152 -25.32 0.17 -3.13
C SER A 152 -24.21 0.70 -2.23
N HIS A 153 -23.11 -0.06 -2.08
CA HIS A 153 -21.99 0.37 -1.27
C HIS A 153 -21.32 1.64 -1.82
N ALA A 154 -21.20 1.77 -3.15
CA ALA A 154 -20.71 2.99 -3.78
C ALA A 154 -21.55 4.22 -3.41
N ALA A 155 -22.88 4.09 -3.44
CA ALA A 155 -23.78 5.17 -3.06
C ALA A 155 -23.65 5.55 -1.57
N ASP A 156 -23.37 4.60 -0.68
CA ASP A 156 -23.14 4.87 0.73
C ASP A 156 -21.81 5.59 0.96
N LEU A 157 -20.72 5.17 0.31
CA LEU A 157 -19.42 5.84 0.37
C LEU A 157 -19.47 7.29 -0.15
N VAL A 158 -20.28 7.55 -1.17
CA VAL A 158 -20.52 8.93 -1.65
C VAL A 158 -21.24 9.79 -0.58
N LYS A 159 -22.19 9.22 0.17
CA LYS A 159 -22.82 9.90 1.30
C LYS A 159 -21.85 10.16 2.46
N GLU A 160 -20.86 9.30 2.61
CA GLU A 160 -19.74 9.45 3.57
C GLU A 160 -18.67 10.46 3.11
N GLY A 161 -18.87 11.12 1.95
CA GLY A 161 -18.03 12.20 1.45
C GLY A 161 -16.92 11.79 0.49
N HIS A 162 -16.88 10.53 0.02
CA HIS A 162 -15.91 10.11 -0.98
C HIS A 162 -16.24 10.68 -2.37
N HIS A 163 -15.27 11.34 -3.01
CA HIS A 163 -15.40 11.92 -4.35
C HIS A 163 -14.85 11.02 -5.45
N VAL A 164 -14.05 10.02 -5.09
CA VAL A 164 -13.52 8.99 -5.96
C VAL A 164 -13.99 7.64 -5.44
N ILE A 165 -14.60 6.84 -6.32
CA ILE A 165 -15.01 5.47 -6.01
C ILE A 165 -14.13 4.51 -6.78
N TYR A 166 -13.59 3.52 -6.07
CA TYR A 166 -12.71 2.51 -6.62
C TYR A 166 -13.29 1.11 -6.45
N GLY A 167 -13.22 0.30 -7.51
CA GLY A 167 -13.75 -1.05 -7.49
C GLY A 167 -12.93 -2.04 -8.29
N LYS A 168 -13.02 -3.31 -7.88
CA LYS A 168 -12.39 -4.43 -8.59
C LYS A 168 -13.31 -4.95 -9.70
N VAL A 169 -12.71 -5.16 -10.88
CA VAL A 169 -13.30 -5.83 -12.04
C VAL A 169 -12.40 -7.01 -12.46
N GLY A 170 -12.52 -7.54 -13.65
CA GLY A 170 -11.77 -8.73 -14.08
C GLY A 170 -12.48 -10.03 -13.69
N ARG A 171 -13.79 -9.96 -13.40
CA ARG A 171 -14.65 -11.10 -13.05
C ARG A 171 -15.31 -11.74 -14.29
N GLY A 172 -15.06 -11.20 -15.47
CA GLY A 172 -15.64 -11.57 -16.76
C GLY A 172 -16.33 -10.40 -17.44
N GLU A 173 -16.24 -10.32 -18.79
CA GLU A 173 -16.63 -9.15 -19.57
C GLU A 173 -18.08 -8.68 -19.31
N GLN A 174 -19.02 -9.60 -19.17
CA GLN A 174 -20.45 -9.25 -18.95
C GLN A 174 -20.65 -8.75 -17.52
N GLN A 175 -20.02 -9.38 -16.54
CA GLN A 175 -20.11 -8.99 -15.14
C GLN A 175 -19.42 -7.65 -14.91
N ASP A 176 -18.23 -7.45 -15.48
CA ASP A 176 -17.49 -6.19 -15.39
C ASP A 176 -18.30 -5.02 -15.98
N PHE A 177 -18.94 -5.26 -17.14
CA PHE A 177 -19.81 -4.25 -17.74
C PHE A 177 -20.99 -3.89 -16.83
N GLU A 178 -21.63 -4.89 -16.24
CA GLU A 178 -22.78 -4.67 -15.37
C GLU A 178 -22.38 -3.96 -14.06
N ILE A 179 -21.22 -4.31 -13.47
CA ILE A 179 -20.67 -3.61 -12.31
C ILE A 179 -20.49 -2.12 -12.62
N VAL A 180 -19.75 -1.79 -13.67
CA VAL A 180 -19.47 -0.40 -14.03
C VAL A 180 -20.76 0.38 -14.32
N ARG A 181 -21.68 -0.22 -15.07
CA ARG A 181 -22.98 0.40 -15.41
C ARG A 181 -23.78 0.73 -14.15
N GLN A 182 -23.91 -0.21 -13.22
CA GLN A 182 -24.71 -0.03 -12.00
C GLN A 182 -24.04 0.93 -11.02
N VAL A 183 -22.73 0.84 -10.84
CA VAL A 183 -21.99 1.76 -9.98
C VAL A 183 -22.14 3.20 -10.49
N ARG A 184 -21.93 3.45 -11.80
CA ARG A 184 -22.13 4.79 -12.39
C ARG A 184 -23.55 5.31 -12.20
N ALA A 185 -24.54 4.46 -12.40
CA ALA A 185 -25.94 4.83 -12.21
C ALA A 185 -26.25 5.19 -10.73
N ALA A 186 -25.58 4.54 -9.78
CA ALA A 186 -25.81 4.77 -8.35
C ALA A 186 -25.13 6.04 -7.81
N VAL A 187 -23.93 6.38 -8.31
CA VAL A 187 -23.14 7.50 -7.79
C VAL A 187 -23.35 8.83 -8.55
N GLY A 188 -23.97 8.80 -9.73
CA GLY A 188 -24.18 9.99 -10.57
C GLY A 188 -22.91 10.41 -11.35
N GLU A 189 -23.00 11.52 -12.10
CA GLU A 189 -21.95 11.96 -13.04
C GLU A 189 -20.79 12.71 -12.38
N SER A 190 -20.98 13.27 -11.17
CA SER A 190 -19.95 14.10 -10.51
C SER A 190 -18.86 13.30 -9.79
N VAL A 191 -19.07 12.00 -9.58
CA VAL A 191 -18.15 11.12 -8.86
C VAL A 191 -17.17 10.48 -9.83
N ARG A 192 -15.89 10.54 -9.54
CA ARG A 192 -14.85 9.88 -10.34
C ARG A 192 -14.84 8.38 -10.06
N LEU A 193 -14.68 7.59 -11.11
CA LEU A 193 -14.65 6.12 -11.02
C LEU A 193 -13.31 5.58 -11.44
N ARG A 194 -12.73 4.72 -10.62
CA ARG A 194 -11.51 3.96 -10.90
C ARG A 194 -11.79 2.48 -10.78
N PHE A 195 -11.29 1.70 -11.71
CA PHE A 195 -11.47 0.25 -11.70
C PHE A 195 -10.16 -0.48 -11.92
N ASP A 196 -10.04 -1.62 -11.23
CA ASP A 196 -8.85 -2.45 -11.27
C ASP A 196 -9.19 -3.87 -11.69
N PRO A 197 -8.78 -4.29 -12.88
CA PRO A 197 -8.87 -5.67 -13.32
C PRO A 197 -7.84 -6.60 -12.69
N ASN A 198 -6.84 -6.09 -11.97
CA ASN A 198 -5.74 -6.87 -11.40
C ASN A 198 -5.17 -7.90 -12.38
N GLU A 199 -4.70 -7.44 -13.54
CA GLU A 199 -4.06 -8.25 -14.59
C GLU A 199 -4.98 -9.27 -15.29
N ALA A 200 -6.29 -9.24 -15.03
CA ALA A 200 -7.21 -10.27 -15.53
C ALA A 200 -7.42 -10.25 -17.05
N TRP A 201 -7.07 -9.17 -17.73
CA TRP A 201 -7.29 -9.04 -19.17
C TRP A 201 -5.99 -9.25 -19.96
N ASP A 202 -6.08 -9.96 -21.09
CA ASP A 202 -5.03 -9.88 -22.10
C ASP A 202 -5.06 -8.49 -22.79
N PRO A 203 -3.98 -8.05 -23.46
CA PRO A 203 -3.92 -6.70 -24.03
C PRO A 203 -5.03 -6.35 -25.03
N LEU A 204 -5.51 -7.31 -25.82
CA LEU A 204 -6.59 -7.08 -26.78
C LEU A 204 -7.94 -6.94 -26.08
N THR A 205 -8.19 -7.79 -25.09
CA THR A 205 -9.36 -7.71 -24.22
C THR A 205 -9.36 -6.40 -23.44
N ALA A 206 -8.22 -5.98 -22.87
CA ALA A 206 -8.09 -4.72 -22.17
C ALA A 206 -8.50 -3.52 -23.03
N VAL A 207 -7.95 -3.39 -24.24
CA VAL A 207 -8.31 -2.29 -25.17
C VAL A 207 -9.80 -2.32 -25.52
N ARG A 208 -10.37 -3.52 -25.78
CA ARG A 208 -11.79 -3.68 -26.11
C ARG A 208 -12.70 -3.30 -24.94
N MET A 209 -12.38 -3.79 -23.73
CA MET A 209 -13.16 -3.52 -22.51
C MET A 209 -13.10 -2.05 -22.14
N ILE A 210 -11.93 -1.45 -22.12
CA ILE A 210 -11.74 -0.03 -21.79
C ILE A 210 -12.54 0.85 -22.75
N ARG A 211 -12.48 0.59 -24.08
CA ARG A 211 -13.26 1.35 -25.06
C ARG A 211 -14.76 1.18 -24.88
N LYS A 212 -15.23 -0.02 -24.54
CA LYS A 212 -16.64 -0.31 -24.27
C LYS A 212 -17.13 0.41 -23.01
N LEU A 213 -16.28 0.49 -21.97
CA LEU A 213 -16.60 1.08 -20.67
C LEU A 213 -16.39 2.60 -20.61
N ALA A 214 -15.63 3.17 -21.57
CA ALA A 214 -15.31 4.61 -21.58
C ALA A 214 -16.56 5.52 -21.61
N SER A 215 -17.70 5.04 -22.14
CA SER A 215 -18.96 5.78 -22.11
C SER A 215 -19.55 6.03 -20.73
N TYR A 216 -19.04 5.36 -19.71
CA TYR A 216 -19.40 5.56 -18.31
C TYR A 216 -18.50 6.56 -17.58
N ASP A 217 -17.74 7.37 -18.30
CA ASP A 217 -16.87 8.43 -17.75
C ASP A 217 -15.94 7.91 -16.64
N ILE A 218 -15.17 6.85 -16.97
CA ILE A 218 -14.19 6.26 -16.05
C ILE A 218 -12.94 7.10 -16.09
N GLU A 219 -12.41 7.46 -14.92
CA GLU A 219 -11.19 8.23 -14.78
C GLU A 219 -9.95 7.38 -15.12
N MET A 220 -9.89 6.14 -14.61
CA MET A 220 -8.67 5.33 -14.69
C MET A 220 -8.98 3.83 -14.62
N PHE A 221 -8.17 3.04 -15.35
CA PHE A 221 -8.01 1.61 -15.13
C PHE A 221 -6.60 1.31 -14.60
N GLU A 222 -6.53 0.55 -13.50
CA GLU A 222 -5.31 0.11 -12.86
C GLU A 222 -4.88 -1.26 -13.40
N GLN A 223 -3.60 -1.43 -13.71
CA GLN A 223 -2.93 -2.66 -14.16
C GLN A 223 -3.85 -3.64 -14.93
N PRO A 224 -4.34 -3.26 -16.12
CA PRO A 224 -5.32 -4.06 -16.84
C PRO A 224 -4.77 -5.39 -17.38
N CYS A 225 -3.45 -5.52 -17.54
CA CYS A 225 -2.79 -6.70 -18.09
C CYS A 225 -1.58 -7.14 -17.26
N ASP A 226 -1.08 -8.33 -17.55
CA ASP A 226 0.10 -8.95 -16.92
C ASP A 226 1.27 -7.96 -16.75
N HIS A 227 1.79 -7.84 -15.51
CA HIS A 227 2.84 -6.91 -15.09
C HIS A 227 4.17 -7.11 -15.81
N ARG A 228 4.46 -8.31 -16.30
CA ARG A 228 5.75 -8.64 -16.92
C ARG A 228 6.03 -7.88 -18.21
N SER A 229 5.04 -7.18 -18.78
CA SER A 229 5.18 -6.49 -20.05
C SER A 229 4.75 -5.02 -20.00
N LEU A 230 5.67 -4.13 -19.66
CA LEU A 230 5.48 -2.68 -19.80
C LEU A 230 5.15 -2.29 -21.26
N GLN A 231 5.63 -3.07 -22.25
CA GLN A 231 5.29 -2.85 -23.66
C GLN A 231 3.80 -3.08 -23.94
N ALA A 232 3.21 -4.13 -23.34
CA ALA A 232 1.77 -4.39 -23.45
C ALA A 232 0.95 -3.29 -22.75
N LEU A 233 1.37 -2.86 -21.56
CA LEU A 233 0.73 -1.78 -20.83
C LEU A 233 0.77 -0.46 -21.63
N ARG A 234 1.92 -0.12 -22.20
CA ARG A 234 2.07 1.01 -23.14
C ARG A 234 1.10 0.90 -24.32
N GLN A 235 1.03 -0.26 -24.95
CA GLN A 235 0.14 -0.48 -26.10
C GLN A 235 -1.33 -0.26 -25.72
N ILE A 236 -1.74 -0.71 -24.53
CA ILE A 236 -3.08 -0.47 -24.01
C ILE A 236 -3.29 1.03 -23.81
N ARG A 237 -2.37 1.71 -23.13
CA ARG A 237 -2.43 3.16 -22.87
C ARG A 237 -2.57 3.96 -24.17
N GLU A 238 -1.74 3.69 -25.18
CA GLU A 238 -1.76 4.39 -26.46
C GLU A 238 -3.09 4.20 -27.22
N ASN A 239 -3.85 3.14 -26.93
CA ASN A 239 -5.13 2.81 -27.57
C ASN A 239 -6.34 3.03 -26.65
N SER A 240 -6.13 3.56 -25.44
CA SER A 240 -7.15 3.84 -24.43
C SER A 240 -7.61 5.29 -24.47
N PRO A 241 -8.93 5.56 -24.42
CA PRO A 241 -9.46 6.90 -24.15
C PRO A 241 -9.51 7.24 -22.64
N VAL A 242 -9.12 6.29 -21.78
CA VAL A 242 -9.15 6.39 -20.30
C VAL A 242 -7.72 6.25 -19.80
N ALA A 243 -7.34 6.97 -18.74
CA ALA A 243 -6.02 6.88 -18.14
C ALA A 243 -5.69 5.46 -17.65
N ILE A 244 -4.43 5.08 -17.75
CA ILE A 244 -3.91 3.77 -17.33
C ILE A 244 -2.92 3.97 -16.18
N ALA A 245 -3.12 3.25 -15.09
CA ALA A 245 -2.19 3.20 -13.98
C ALA A 245 -1.35 1.91 -13.99
N ALA A 246 -0.09 2.03 -13.61
CA ALA A 246 0.79 0.90 -13.36
C ALA A 246 0.83 0.63 -11.84
N ASP A 247 0.59 -0.63 -11.46
CA ASP A 247 0.62 -1.17 -10.11
C ASP A 247 1.61 -2.34 -10.04
N GLN A 248 1.22 -3.58 -10.31
CA GLN A 248 2.09 -4.76 -10.24
C GLN A 248 3.32 -4.71 -11.17
N SER A 249 3.38 -3.75 -12.07
CA SER A 249 4.53 -3.51 -12.95
C SER A 249 5.64 -2.67 -12.33
N VAL A 250 5.45 -2.10 -11.13
CA VAL A 250 6.36 -1.15 -10.50
C VAL A 250 6.53 -1.45 -9.01
N PHE A 251 7.78 -1.62 -8.58
CA PHE A 251 8.14 -1.90 -7.19
C PHE A 251 9.18 -0.93 -6.62
N ASP A 252 9.96 -0.30 -7.45
CA ASP A 252 11.01 0.61 -7.01
C ASP A 252 11.22 1.79 -7.97
N ALA A 253 12.14 2.68 -7.63
CA ALA A 253 12.46 3.85 -8.45
C ALA A 253 12.96 3.47 -9.86
N ALA A 254 13.59 2.32 -10.03
CA ALA A 254 14.07 1.87 -11.35
C ALA A 254 12.91 1.39 -12.22
N ASP A 255 11.93 0.70 -11.62
CA ASP A 255 10.71 0.29 -12.32
C ASP A 255 9.86 1.50 -12.71
N VAL A 256 9.70 2.49 -11.80
CA VAL A 256 9.04 3.76 -12.10
C VAL A 256 9.74 4.47 -13.24
N TYR A 257 11.08 4.56 -13.22
CA TYR A 257 11.86 5.14 -14.32
C TYR A 257 11.60 4.41 -15.64
N ASN A 258 11.56 3.07 -15.63
CA ASN A 258 11.30 2.27 -16.83
C ASN A 258 9.88 2.48 -17.35
N ALA A 259 8.86 2.50 -16.48
CA ALA A 259 7.47 2.75 -16.84
C ALA A 259 7.29 4.15 -17.48
N VAL A 260 7.89 5.17 -16.85
CA VAL A 260 7.91 6.55 -17.35
C VAL A 260 8.61 6.64 -18.70
N ARG A 261 9.83 6.11 -18.82
CA ARG A 261 10.62 6.16 -20.06
C ARG A 261 9.91 5.47 -21.22
N MET A 262 9.17 4.41 -20.94
CA MET A 262 8.40 3.69 -21.96
C MET A 262 7.07 4.37 -22.29
N GLY A 263 6.61 5.31 -21.47
CA GLY A 263 5.27 5.88 -21.60
C GLY A 263 4.19 4.84 -21.34
N ALA A 264 4.41 3.97 -20.34
CA ALA A 264 3.54 2.83 -20.08
C ALA A 264 2.30 3.18 -19.25
N ALA A 265 2.33 4.25 -18.48
CA ALA A 265 1.26 4.64 -17.56
C ALA A 265 1.07 6.16 -17.49
N ASP A 266 -0.11 6.60 -17.05
CA ASP A 266 -0.48 7.98 -16.76
C ASP A 266 -0.42 8.27 -15.26
N LEU A 267 -0.49 7.22 -14.42
CA LEU A 267 -0.44 7.26 -12.97
C LEU A 267 0.37 6.05 -12.48
N ILE A 268 1.07 6.20 -11.37
CA ILE A 268 1.77 5.11 -10.69
C ILE A 268 1.04 4.82 -9.38
N VAL A 269 0.69 3.55 -9.16
CA VAL A 269 0.15 3.04 -7.89
C VAL A 269 1.30 2.39 -7.15
N LEU A 270 1.60 2.83 -5.93
CA LEU A 270 2.79 2.41 -5.22
C LEU A 270 2.65 2.64 -3.71
N GLY A 271 3.09 1.69 -2.91
CA GLY A 271 3.06 1.76 -1.46
C GLY A 271 4.40 1.42 -0.80
N LEU A 272 4.41 1.44 0.52
CA LEU A 272 5.63 1.21 1.31
C LEU A 272 6.13 -0.23 1.20
N HIS A 273 5.21 -1.20 1.09
CA HIS A 273 5.58 -2.61 1.02
C HIS A 273 6.19 -2.98 -0.33
N GLU A 274 5.70 -2.36 -1.42
CA GLU A 274 6.26 -2.57 -2.75
C GLU A 274 7.65 -1.95 -2.86
N THR A 275 7.84 -0.77 -2.28
CA THR A 275 9.12 -0.04 -2.41
C THR A 275 10.19 -0.47 -1.41
N GLY A 276 9.79 -1.07 -0.29
CA GLY A 276 10.71 -1.45 0.78
C GLY A 276 10.84 -0.42 1.91
N GLY A 277 9.87 0.50 2.03
CA GLY A 277 9.77 1.46 3.12
C GLY A 277 9.52 2.90 2.70
N VAL A 278 9.59 3.80 3.66
CA VAL A 278 9.27 5.23 3.52
C VAL A 278 10.23 5.95 2.56
N VAL A 279 11.54 5.78 2.76
CA VAL A 279 12.54 6.47 1.92
C VAL A 279 12.54 5.94 0.49
N PRO A 280 12.54 4.63 0.22
CA PRO A 280 12.40 4.13 -1.14
C PRO A 280 11.12 4.58 -1.85
N PHE A 281 10.00 4.67 -1.13
CA PHE A 281 8.75 5.24 -1.66
C PHE A 281 8.93 6.70 -2.10
N ILE A 282 9.53 7.55 -1.26
CA ILE A 282 9.79 8.97 -1.59
C ILE A 282 10.73 9.07 -2.80
N GLU A 283 11.74 8.22 -2.91
CA GLU A 283 12.66 8.19 -4.04
C GLU A 283 11.94 7.79 -5.35
N ALA A 284 11.07 6.79 -5.30
CA ALA A 284 10.24 6.38 -6.43
C ALA A 284 9.25 7.50 -6.84
N ALA A 285 8.62 8.15 -5.86
CA ALA A 285 7.73 9.28 -6.08
C ALA A 285 8.45 10.46 -6.75
N ALA A 286 9.70 10.74 -6.36
CA ALA A 286 10.50 11.80 -6.96
C ALA A 286 10.82 11.52 -8.44
N VAL A 287 11.03 10.26 -8.83
CA VAL A 287 11.22 9.85 -10.23
C VAL A 287 9.95 10.11 -11.04
N ALA A 288 8.78 9.75 -10.52
CA ALA A 288 7.49 10.02 -11.16
C ALA A 288 7.23 11.54 -11.27
N ALA A 289 7.50 12.30 -10.20
CA ALA A 289 7.35 13.76 -10.17
C ALA A 289 8.20 14.46 -11.25
N ALA A 290 9.44 14.01 -11.45
CA ALA A 290 10.32 14.54 -12.49
C ALA A 290 9.76 14.36 -13.91
N ALA A 291 8.85 13.40 -14.11
CA ALA A 291 8.15 13.17 -15.36
C ALA A 291 6.74 13.78 -15.40
N GLY A 292 6.31 14.47 -14.35
CA GLY A 292 4.97 15.05 -14.25
C GLY A 292 3.86 13.99 -14.01
N ILE A 293 4.21 12.85 -13.43
CA ILE A 293 3.27 11.75 -13.13
C ILE A 293 2.99 11.72 -11.63
N ASN A 294 1.72 11.56 -11.26
CA ASN A 294 1.30 11.42 -9.88
C ASN A 294 1.50 10.00 -9.35
N ILE A 295 1.57 9.89 -8.02
CA ILE A 295 1.53 8.65 -7.26
C ILE A 295 0.16 8.50 -6.60
N CYS A 296 -0.51 7.39 -6.84
CA CYS A 296 -1.60 6.91 -6.02
C CYS A 296 -0.99 6.01 -4.93
N LEU A 297 -1.21 6.35 -3.67
CA LEU A 297 -0.75 5.52 -2.55
C LEU A 297 -1.47 4.18 -2.57
N HIS A 298 -0.71 3.10 -2.54
CA HIS A 298 -1.22 1.73 -2.55
C HIS A 298 -1.30 1.16 -1.12
N GLY A 299 -2.29 0.31 -0.89
CA GLY A 299 -2.43 -0.52 0.31
C GLY A 299 -2.51 -2.00 -0.08
N VAL A 300 -1.79 -2.84 0.65
CA VAL A 300 -1.65 -4.28 0.35
C VAL A 300 -2.24 -5.16 1.46
N HIS A 301 -3.31 -4.71 2.11
CA HIS A 301 -3.96 -5.41 3.21
C HIS A 301 -3.12 -5.41 4.50
N GLU A 302 -2.76 -4.23 4.93
CA GLU A 302 -1.96 -3.92 6.11
C GLU A 302 -2.81 -3.47 7.30
N THR A 303 -2.18 -3.37 8.48
CA THR A 303 -2.79 -2.82 9.71
C THR A 303 -2.61 -1.30 9.81
N GLY A 304 -3.11 -0.71 10.89
CA GLY A 304 -2.94 0.71 11.20
C GLY A 304 -1.49 1.15 11.31
N ILE A 305 -0.55 0.26 11.55
CA ILE A 305 0.89 0.57 11.59
C ILE A 305 1.35 1.11 10.25
N THR A 306 1.14 0.36 9.17
CA THR A 306 1.48 0.82 7.81
C THR A 306 0.61 2.00 7.38
N THR A 307 -0.67 2.03 7.74
CA THR A 307 -1.53 3.19 7.44
C THR A 307 -0.94 4.48 8.03
N CYS A 308 -0.46 4.46 9.27
CA CYS A 308 0.21 5.62 9.89
C CYS A 308 1.52 5.96 9.17
N ALA A 309 2.36 4.97 8.86
CA ALA A 309 3.62 5.20 8.15
C ALA A 309 3.39 5.76 6.74
N SER A 310 2.41 5.22 6.01
CA SER A 310 2.01 5.69 4.67
C SER A 310 1.46 7.12 4.70
N ASN A 311 0.71 7.49 5.75
CA ASN A 311 0.23 8.85 5.94
C ASN A 311 1.39 9.86 6.03
N HIS A 312 2.45 9.53 6.80
CA HIS A 312 3.66 10.37 6.89
C HIS A 312 4.43 10.43 5.56
N ALA A 313 4.58 9.31 4.85
CA ALA A 313 5.25 9.27 3.56
C ALA A 313 4.49 10.07 2.49
N ALA A 314 3.17 9.93 2.44
CA ALA A 314 2.30 10.67 1.54
C ALA A 314 2.31 12.18 1.84
N ALA A 315 2.47 12.57 3.11
CA ALA A 315 2.49 13.97 3.52
C ALA A 315 3.67 14.77 2.93
N VAL A 316 4.79 14.12 2.61
CA VAL A 316 6.03 14.81 2.19
C VAL A 316 6.27 14.80 0.68
N ILE A 317 5.60 13.97 -0.09
CA ILE A 317 5.74 13.96 -1.56
C ILE A 317 4.84 15.02 -2.20
N THR A 318 5.30 15.65 -3.28
CA THR A 318 4.58 16.75 -3.93
C THR A 318 3.56 16.31 -4.97
N ASN A 319 3.72 15.11 -5.52
CA ASN A 319 2.94 14.53 -6.62
C ASN A 319 1.99 13.41 -6.16
N LEU A 320 1.50 13.50 -4.92
CA LEU A 320 0.45 12.58 -4.47
C LEU A 320 -0.84 12.90 -5.22
N ASP A 321 -1.50 11.86 -5.71
CA ASP A 321 -2.83 11.92 -6.29
C ASP A 321 -3.91 12.16 -5.21
N ASP A 322 -5.09 12.55 -5.62
CA ASP A 322 -6.22 12.83 -4.73
C ASP A 322 -7.17 11.65 -4.53
N GLY A 323 -6.81 10.47 -5.00
CA GLY A 323 -7.54 9.21 -4.82
C GLY A 323 -6.59 8.10 -4.40
N ASN A 324 -6.37 7.96 -3.10
CA ASN A 324 -5.42 7.03 -2.53
C ASN A 324 -6.12 5.82 -1.93
N GLN A 325 -5.43 4.69 -1.85
CA GLN A 325 -5.99 3.48 -1.28
C GLN A 325 -5.96 3.49 0.24
N TYR A 326 -7.07 3.05 0.85
CA TYR A 326 -7.23 2.91 2.29
C TYR A 326 -7.88 1.57 2.60
N MET A 327 -7.10 0.63 3.16
CA MET A 327 -7.58 -0.73 3.41
C MET A 327 -7.86 -1.03 4.88
N ASN A 328 -7.41 -0.18 5.80
CA ASN A 328 -7.63 -0.39 7.24
C ASN A 328 -9.12 -0.54 7.60
N HIS A 329 -10.02 0.15 6.87
CA HIS A 329 -11.47 0.04 7.09
C HIS A 329 -12.04 -1.36 6.88
N LEU A 330 -11.34 -2.24 6.15
CA LEU A 330 -11.75 -3.64 5.93
C LEU A 330 -11.57 -4.50 7.17
N LEU A 331 -10.65 -4.14 8.07
CA LEU A 331 -10.32 -4.90 9.25
C LEU A 331 -11.41 -4.83 10.30
N ALA A 332 -11.69 -5.97 10.96
CA ALA A 332 -12.63 -6.05 12.08
C ALA A 332 -12.07 -5.45 13.38
N SER A 333 -10.76 -5.40 13.52
CA SER A 333 -10.01 -4.81 14.63
C SER A 333 -8.66 -4.31 14.12
N ASP A 334 -7.93 -3.59 14.96
CA ASP A 334 -6.58 -3.15 14.63
C ASP A 334 -5.62 -3.52 15.79
N VAL A 335 -4.32 -3.41 15.54
CA VAL A 335 -3.24 -3.65 16.50
C VAL A 335 -2.72 -2.35 17.12
N ILE A 336 -3.27 -1.22 16.75
CA ILE A 336 -3.02 0.09 17.39
C ILE A 336 -4.24 0.54 18.20
N SER A 337 -3.99 1.19 19.33
CA SER A 337 -5.04 1.77 20.18
C SER A 337 -5.36 3.22 19.84
N SER A 338 -4.40 3.92 19.25
CA SER A 338 -4.52 5.31 18.78
C SER A 338 -3.55 5.58 17.61
N PRO A 339 -3.86 6.54 16.73
CA PRO A 339 -5.11 7.30 16.64
C PRO A 339 -6.26 6.44 16.12
N GLN A 340 -7.50 6.94 16.25
CA GLN A 340 -8.63 6.35 15.53
C GLN A 340 -8.49 6.70 14.04
N LEU A 341 -8.29 5.69 13.21
CA LEU A 341 -8.09 5.83 11.77
C LEU A 341 -9.43 5.88 11.02
N SER A 342 -10.33 6.77 11.45
CA SER A 342 -11.63 6.97 10.79
C SER A 342 -11.53 8.12 9.81
N LEU A 343 -11.94 7.88 8.55
CA LEU A 343 -11.99 8.93 7.54
C LEU A 343 -13.16 9.89 7.83
N VAL A 344 -12.91 11.16 7.61
CA VAL A 344 -13.95 12.21 7.61
C VAL A 344 -13.98 12.81 6.21
N ASP A 345 -15.13 12.73 5.57
CA ASP A 345 -15.31 13.15 4.16
C ASP A 345 -14.24 12.55 3.23
N GLY A 346 -13.92 11.25 3.41
CA GLY A 346 -12.91 10.54 2.65
C GLY A 346 -11.46 10.92 2.97
N ARG A 347 -11.20 11.64 4.06
CA ARG A 347 -9.88 12.20 4.40
C ARG A 347 -9.38 11.77 5.77
N LEU A 348 -8.06 11.68 5.90
CA LEU A 348 -7.36 11.49 7.15
C LEU A 348 -6.35 12.64 7.32
N PRO A 349 -6.34 13.35 8.47
CA PRO A 349 -5.32 14.36 8.73
C PRO A 349 -3.93 13.75 8.75
N VAL A 350 -2.91 14.56 8.43
CA VAL A 350 -1.51 14.15 8.62
C VAL A 350 -1.27 13.99 10.11
N LEU A 351 -0.85 12.77 10.48
CA LEU A 351 -0.69 12.38 11.88
C LEU A 351 0.43 13.15 12.55
N ALA A 352 0.26 13.42 13.83
CA ALA A 352 1.20 14.15 14.65
C ALA A 352 1.72 13.27 15.80
N GLY A 353 2.81 13.72 16.45
CA GLY A 353 3.46 13.02 17.56
C GLY A 353 4.75 12.33 17.14
N PRO A 354 5.60 11.97 18.11
CA PRO A 354 6.89 11.33 17.84
C PRO A 354 6.73 10.00 17.11
N GLY A 355 7.63 9.71 16.18
CA GLY A 355 7.53 8.54 15.31
C GLY A 355 6.42 8.71 14.28
N PHE A 356 5.63 7.67 14.07
CA PHE A 356 4.43 7.70 13.22
C PHE A 356 3.15 8.09 13.99
N GLY A 357 3.27 8.49 15.25
CA GLY A 357 2.15 9.03 16.02
C GLY A 357 1.09 8.02 16.44
N PHE A 358 1.44 6.73 16.52
CA PHE A 358 0.52 5.69 16.99
C PHE A 358 1.00 5.02 18.29
N GLU A 359 0.04 4.41 18.99
CA GLU A 359 0.30 3.56 20.17
C GLU A 359 -0.15 2.13 19.88
N ILE A 360 0.69 1.15 20.24
CA ILE A 360 0.36 -0.27 20.11
C ILE A 360 -0.68 -0.70 21.16
N ASP A 361 -1.65 -1.48 20.72
CA ASP A 361 -2.56 -2.24 21.60
C ASP A 361 -1.96 -3.64 21.85
N THR A 362 -1.34 -3.82 23.01
CA THR A 362 -0.68 -5.09 23.34
C THR A 362 -1.64 -6.27 23.46
N ASP A 363 -2.88 -6.05 23.86
CA ASP A 363 -3.90 -7.09 23.97
C ASP A 363 -4.41 -7.49 22.57
N ALA A 364 -4.61 -6.51 21.68
CA ALA A 364 -4.96 -6.77 20.29
C ALA A 364 -3.84 -7.52 19.54
N VAL A 365 -2.57 -7.15 19.78
CA VAL A 365 -1.40 -7.86 19.23
C VAL A 365 -1.36 -9.31 19.74
N ALA A 366 -1.59 -9.54 21.04
CA ALA A 366 -1.61 -10.90 21.58
C ALA A 366 -2.71 -11.75 20.94
N LYS A 367 -3.93 -11.17 20.82
CA LYS A 367 -5.06 -11.83 20.15
C LYS A 367 -4.77 -12.13 18.67
N ALA A 368 -4.21 -11.19 17.92
CA ALA A 368 -3.88 -11.40 16.51
C ALA A 368 -2.77 -12.45 16.32
N ALA A 369 -1.84 -12.58 17.27
CA ALA A 369 -0.83 -13.63 17.28
C ALA A 369 -1.45 -15.01 17.57
N GLU A 370 -2.42 -15.11 18.50
CA GLU A 370 -3.18 -16.33 18.76
C GLU A 370 -4.02 -16.76 17.53
N GLU A 371 -4.69 -15.80 16.87
CA GLU A 371 -5.43 -16.04 15.63
C GLU A 371 -4.51 -16.59 14.53
N TYR A 372 -3.30 -16.03 14.38
CA TYR A 372 -2.32 -16.57 13.44
C TYR A 372 -1.93 -18.02 13.79
N GLN A 373 -1.61 -18.30 15.06
CA GLN A 373 -1.28 -19.67 15.49
C GLN A 373 -2.43 -20.67 15.25
N ALA A 374 -3.67 -20.23 15.45
CA ALA A 374 -4.85 -21.06 15.22
C ALA A 374 -5.15 -21.30 13.73
N SER A 375 -4.56 -20.51 12.82
CA SER A 375 -4.74 -20.63 11.37
C SER A 375 -3.76 -21.61 10.71
N LEU A 376 -2.69 -22.03 11.44
CA LEU A 376 -1.70 -23.01 10.99
C LEU A 376 -2.20 -24.45 11.13
#